data_1cae7dc3568288adf8a1bc72d516ed92
#
_entry.id   1cae7dc3568288adf8a1bc72d516ed92
#
_cell.length_a   1.000
_cell.length_b   1.000
_cell.length_c   1.000
_cell.angle_alpha   90.00
_cell.angle_beta   90.00
_cell.angle_gamma   90.00
#
_symmetry.space_group_name_H-M   'P 1'
#
loop_
_entity.id
_entity.type
_entity.pdbx_description
1 polymer ?
#
loop_
_entity_poly.entity_id
_entity_poly.type
_entity_poly.pdbx_seq_one_letter_code
_entity_poly.pdbx_strand_id
1 'polypeptide(L)'
;MAERVTVPDMMNAREARAQAQRTLLARYPGAAVVCLCMNIAGPVKRTENIERAFAWGAAQVKAVLAPYETLFDAAIHEKTGPEAMICVRAEAKAVKKRLCALEDGEELGRLLDIDVIAPDGGKISRTDIGLPARRCLLCDKPAPVCARSRAHSVDALFERANAMIDAHFEAAFAARTAENAQRALLCEVAVTPKPGLVDRHNAGAHNDMDVFTFIHSACALRPYFENCARIGLAHRGGDATACFDALRVPGLLAENAMRRATGGVNTHKGAIFSLGIACASLGMGYGAPLDVHETLMRCGAMTGAQMHKELEAAKAGQARTFGETIYQKAGIGGVRAEAAGGFASVREIALPRLEAGLSAGLPLNDAALCALVALMASTQDTNAVRRGGEDGAAAMRGEAQALDGEIVRALEADELQQKIGRLKERLTDWDVRMSAAGISPGGCADLLAMALLMAFCEEDEGNGGNEGNEGNA
;
A
#
# COMPACT_ATOMS: atom_id res chain seq x y z
N MET A 1 -29.05 -2.53 7.95
CA MET A 1 -28.87 -2.49 9.42
C MET A 1 -28.27 -3.81 9.86
N ALA A 2 -27.21 -3.81 10.68
CA ALA A 2 -26.62 -5.04 11.19
C ALA A 2 -27.65 -5.86 12.01
N GLU A 3 -27.69 -7.16 11.80
CA GLU A 3 -28.61 -8.07 12.47
C GLU A 3 -28.24 -8.18 13.97
N ARG A 4 -29.24 -8.13 14.84
CA ARG A 4 -29.06 -8.22 16.31
C ARG A 4 -29.40 -9.63 16.77
N VAL A 5 -28.51 -10.26 17.53
CA VAL A 5 -28.72 -11.59 18.10
C VAL A 5 -29.42 -11.50 19.45
N THR A 6 -30.21 -12.52 19.77
CA THR A 6 -30.88 -12.70 21.06
C THR A 6 -30.09 -13.65 21.96
N VAL A 7 -30.45 -13.70 23.25
CA VAL A 7 -29.85 -14.68 24.19
C VAL A 7 -30.10 -16.12 23.74
N PRO A 8 -31.32 -16.53 23.31
CA PRO A 8 -31.55 -17.87 22.76
C PRO A 8 -30.65 -18.18 21.55
N ASP A 9 -30.43 -17.25 20.60
CA ASP A 9 -29.56 -17.45 19.46
C ASP A 9 -28.13 -17.83 19.91
N MET A 10 -27.59 -17.09 20.89
CA MET A 10 -26.27 -17.35 21.43
C MET A 10 -26.17 -18.67 22.21
N MET A 11 -27.24 -19.08 22.91
CA MET A 11 -27.29 -20.38 23.59
C MET A 11 -27.28 -21.53 22.59
N ASN A 12 -28.11 -21.45 21.55
CA ASN A 12 -28.17 -22.45 20.49
C ASN A 12 -26.82 -22.59 19.76
N ALA A 13 -26.16 -21.46 19.43
CA ALA A 13 -24.84 -21.48 18.79
C ALA A 13 -23.77 -22.14 19.68
N ARG A 14 -23.78 -21.87 20.99
CA ARG A 14 -22.85 -22.53 21.95
C ARG A 14 -23.10 -24.03 22.06
N GLU A 15 -24.34 -24.47 22.04
CA GLU A 15 -24.68 -25.90 22.11
C GLU A 15 -24.29 -26.61 20.81
N ALA A 16 -24.57 -26.01 19.65
CA ALA A 16 -24.14 -26.50 18.35
C ALA A 16 -22.61 -26.64 18.26
N ARG A 17 -21.87 -25.64 18.74
CA ARG A 17 -20.41 -25.67 18.83
C ARG A 17 -19.90 -26.81 19.71
N ALA A 18 -20.48 -26.97 20.92
CA ALA A 18 -20.11 -28.06 21.81
C ALA A 18 -20.41 -29.43 21.22
N GLN A 19 -21.49 -29.56 20.46
CA GLN A 19 -21.79 -30.81 19.75
C GLN A 19 -20.81 -31.09 18.62
N ALA A 20 -20.44 -30.08 17.82
CA ALA A 20 -19.43 -30.18 16.77
C ALA A 20 -18.06 -30.59 17.34
N GLN A 21 -17.64 -30.00 18.46
CA GLN A 21 -16.41 -30.37 19.18
C GLN A 21 -16.42 -31.87 19.56
N ARG A 22 -17.50 -32.37 20.17
CA ARG A 22 -17.63 -33.78 20.52
C ARG A 22 -17.55 -34.68 19.29
N THR A 23 -18.20 -34.31 18.20
CA THR A 23 -18.18 -35.03 16.94
C THR A 23 -16.79 -35.14 16.35
N LEU A 24 -16.03 -34.02 16.35
CA LEU A 24 -14.64 -33.98 15.86
C LEU A 24 -13.71 -34.82 16.71
N LEU A 25 -13.80 -34.76 18.04
CA LEU A 25 -12.99 -35.60 18.96
C LEU A 25 -13.28 -37.10 18.78
N ALA A 26 -14.55 -37.46 18.55
CA ALA A 26 -14.91 -38.83 18.26
C ALA A 26 -14.37 -39.32 16.91
N ARG A 27 -14.39 -38.45 15.89
CA ARG A 27 -13.91 -38.75 14.54
C ARG A 27 -12.40 -38.84 14.43
N TYR A 28 -11.67 -38.02 15.25
CA TYR A 28 -10.22 -37.92 15.23
C TYR A 28 -9.61 -38.17 16.64
N PRO A 29 -9.60 -39.45 17.10
CA PRO A 29 -9.07 -39.78 18.42
C PRO A 29 -7.62 -39.30 18.60
N GLY A 30 -7.33 -38.72 19.75
CA GLY A 30 -5.99 -38.24 20.10
C GLY A 30 -5.64 -36.83 19.55
N ALA A 31 -6.53 -36.22 18.77
CA ALA A 31 -6.32 -34.87 18.24
C ALA A 31 -6.85 -33.78 19.21
N ALA A 32 -6.30 -32.57 19.11
CA ALA A 32 -6.82 -31.39 19.77
C ALA A 32 -7.75 -30.64 18.81
N VAL A 33 -8.84 -30.07 19.34
CA VAL A 33 -9.77 -29.21 18.58
C VAL A 33 -9.57 -27.76 18.98
N VAL A 34 -9.24 -26.91 18.03
CA VAL A 34 -9.12 -25.46 18.16
C VAL A 34 -10.40 -24.81 17.68
N CYS A 35 -11.03 -23.99 18.49
CA CYS A 35 -12.20 -23.18 18.13
C CYS A 35 -11.82 -21.71 18.19
N LEU A 36 -11.97 -20.99 17.08
CA LEU A 36 -11.79 -19.55 16.98
C LEU A 36 -13.15 -18.85 16.90
N CYS A 37 -13.36 -17.85 17.72
CA CYS A 37 -14.48 -16.90 17.66
C CYS A 37 -13.95 -15.49 17.87
N MET A 38 -14.84 -14.49 17.68
CA MET A 38 -14.51 -13.10 17.99
C MET A 38 -15.10 -12.69 19.35
N ASN A 39 -14.27 -12.06 20.20
CA ASN A 39 -14.70 -11.50 21.49
C ASN A 39 -15.30 -10.11 21.30
N ILE A 40 -16.53 -10.05 20.78
CA ILE A 40 -17.27 -8.81 20.51
C ILE A 40 -18.40 -8.67 21.52
N ALA A 41 -18.45 -7.54 22.25
CA ALA A 41 -19.53 -7.24 23.18
C ALA A 41 -20.81 -6.85 22.43
N GLY A 42 -21.98 -7.04 23.08
CA GLY A 42 -23.27 -6.59 22.56
C GLY A 42 -23.98 -7.56 21.62
N PRO A 43 -25.11 -7.11 21.07
CA PRO A 43 -25.98 -7.96 20.26
C PRO A 43 -25.62 -8.01 18.77
N VAL A 44 -24.72 -7.14 18.30
CA VAL A 44 -24.21 -7.18 16.92
C VAL A 44 -22.93 -7.99 16.92
N LYS A 45 -22.97 -9.16 16.24
CA LYS A 45 -21.85 -10.11 16.21
C LYS A 45 -21.24 -10.27 14.82
N ARG A 46 -21.90 -9.70 13.82
CA ARG A 46 -21.47 -9.78 12.42
C ARG A 46 -21.59 -8.42 11.75
N THR A 47 -20.49 -7.89 11.28
CA THR A 47 -20.32 -6.71 10.42
C THR A 47 -19.17 -6.99 9.48
N GLU A 48 -19.02 -6.24 8.41
CA GLU A 48 -17.88 -6.35 7.51
C GLU A 48 -16.53 -6.24 8.24
N ASN A 49 -16.40 -5.28 9.18
CA ASN A 49 -15.21 -5.14 10.01
C ASN A 49 -14.92 -6.38 10.86
N ILE A 50 -15.94 -6.97 11.48
CA ILE A 50 -15.79 -8.17 12.30
C ILE A 50 -15.39 -9.37 11.44
N GLU A 51 -16.00 -9.53 10.26
CA GLU A 51 -15.65 -10.58 9.30
C GLU A 51 -14.19 -10.45 8.83
N ARG A 52 -13.76 -9.25 8.52
CA ARG A 52 -12.37 -8.97 8.12
C ARG A 52 -11.37 -9.27 9.24
N ALA A 53 -11.69 -8.89 10.48
CA ALA A 53 -10.87 -9.21 11.64
C ALA A 53 -10.83 -10.72 11.93
N PHE A 54 -11.94 -11.41 11.73
CA PHE A 54 -12.00 -12.87 11.86
C PHE A 54 -11.17 -13.57 10.78
N ALA A 55 -11.27 -13.14 9.52
CA ALA A 55 -10.48 -13.71 8.42
C ALA A 55 -8.97 -13.57 8.69
N TRP A 56 -8.54 -12.38 9.14
CA TRP A 56 -7.16 -12.18 9.60
C TRP A 56 -6.80 -13.13 10.74
N GLY A 57 -7.64 -13.22 11.78
CA GLY A 57 -7.41 -14.11 12.93
C GLY A 57 -7.33 -15.57 12.54
N ALA A 58 -8.20 -16.03 11.62
CA ALA A 58 -8.19 -17.40 11.11
C ALA A 58 -6.89 -17.71 10.35
N ALA A 59 -6.41 -16.79 9.52
CA ALA A 59 -5.13 -16.93 8.83
C ALA A 59 -3.95 -17.01 9.82
N GLN A 60 -3.93 -16.15 10.86
CA GLN A 60 -2.90 -16.22 11.91
C GLN A 60 -2.95 -17.53 12.69
N VAL A 61 -4.14 -18.02 13.05
CA VAL A 61 -4.31 -19.32 13.73
C VAL A 61 -3.77 -20.45 12.86
N LYS A 62 -4.12 -20.48 11.56
CA LYS A 62 -3.61 -21.48 10.61
C LYS A 62 -2.07 -21.41 10.51
N ALA A 63 -1.49 -20.23 10.44
CA ALA A 63 -0.03 -20.06 10.41
C ALA A 63 0.64 -20.61 11.69
N VAL A 64 0.07 -20.35 12.87
CA VAL A 64 0.54 -20.92 14.14
C VAL A 64 0.44 -22.45 14.18
N LEU A 65 -0.60 -23.01 13.53
CA LEU A 65 -0.87 -24.45 13.47
C LEU A 65 -0.14 -25.17 12.33
N ALA A 66 0.45 -24.45 11.36
CA ALA A 66 1.13 -25.02 10.20
C ALA A 66 2.18 -26.13 10.50
N PRO A 67 2.90 -26.13 11.65
CA PRO A 67 3.81 -27.23 12.00
C PRO A 67 3.12 -28.55 12.37
N TYR A 68 1.79 -28.57 12.51
CA TYR A 68 1.03 -29.75 12.93
C TYR A 68 0.21 -30.31 11.77
N GLU A 69 -0.06 -31.63 11.82
CA GLU A 69 -0.97 -32.27 10.87
C GLU A 69 -2.41 -31.78 11.11
N THR A 70 -2.99 -31.08 10.15
CA THR A 70 -4.39 -30.65 10.18
C THR A 70 -5.29 -31.79 9.66
N LEU A 71 -6.24 -32.21 10.47
CA LEU A 71 -7.17 -33.30 10.19
C LEU A 71 -8.54 -32.79 9.76
N PHE A 72 -8.90 -31.58 10.15
CA PHE A 72 -10.14 -30.89 9.80
C PHE A 72 -9.95 -29.38 9.89
N ASP A 73 -10.55 -28.63 8.98
CA ASP A 73 -10.60 -27.18 8.97
C ASP A 73 -11.93 -26.74 8.34
N ALA A 74 -12.73 -26.00 9.08
CA ALA A 74 -13.96 -25.39 8.57
C ALA A 74 -14.30 -24.11 9.31
N ALA A 75 -14.91 -23.18 8.61
CA ALA A 75 -15.47 -21.93 9.17
C ALA A 75 -16.96 -21.83 8.81
N ILE A 76 -17.71 -21.17 9.68
CA ILE A 76 -19.12 -20.84 9.48
C ILE A 76 -19.32 -19.34 9.77
N HIS A 77 -20.24 -18.73 9.05
CA HIS A 77 -20.51 -17.27 9.10
C HIS A 77 -21.98 -17.01 9.39
N GLU A 78 -22.36 -17.27 10.64
CA GLU A 78 -23.75 -17.14 11.11
C GLU A 78 -24.00 -15.76 11.73
N LYS A 79 -25.28 -15.41 11.94
CA LYS A 79 -25.64 -14.14 12.61
C LYS A 79 -25.03 -13.99 14.01
N THR A 80 -24.72 -15.11 14.67
CA THR A 80 -24.11 -15.18 16.01
C THR A 80 -22.61 -14.87 16.00
N GLY A 81 -22.06 -14.58 14.85
CA GLY A 81 -20.67 -14.28 14.56
C GLY A 81 -19.96 -15.38 13.79
N PRO A 82 -18.84 -15.05 13.12
CA PRO A 82 -18.03 -16.05 12.45
C PRO A 82 -17.31 -16.95 13.46
N GLU A 83 -17.17 -18.22 13.13
CA GLU A 83 -16.51 -19.25 13.94
C GLU A 83 -15.68 -20.17 13.05
N ALA A 84 -14.50 -20.60 13.53
CA ALA A 84 -13.73 -21.66 12.87
C ALA A 84 -13.43 -22.81 13.82
N MET A 85 -13.41 -24.02 13.30
CA MET A 85 -12.97 -25.23 13.99
C MET A 85 -11.84 -25.89 13.21
N ILE A 86 -10.72 -26.11 13.87
CA ILE A 86 -9.55 -26.75 13.30
C ILE A 86 -9.16 -27.92 14.20
N CYS A 87 -9.03 -29.12 13.62
CA CYS A 87 -8.59 -30.28 14.35
C CYS A 87 -7.16 -30.63 13.97
N VAL A 88 -6.27 -30.71 14.95
CA VAL A 88 -4.83 -30.93 14.72
C VAL A 88 -4.30 -32.10 15.54
N ARG A 89 -3.36 -32.85 14.98
CA ARG A 89 -2.62 -33.90 15.68
C ARG A 89 -1.46 -33.28 16.47
N ALA A 90 -1.75 -32.80 17.67
CA ALA A 90 -0.77 -32.13 18.53
C ALA A 90 -1.16 -32.22 20.01
N GLU A 91 -0.20 -31.99 20.89
CA GLU A 91 -0.42 -31.86 22.32
C GLU A 91 -1.19 -30.57 22.63
N ALA A 92 -2.35 -30.67 23.26
CA ALA A 92 -3.31 -29.58 23.44
C ALA A 92 -2.72 -28.38 24.24
N LYS A 93 -1.90 -28.63 25.26
CA LYS A 93 -1.27 -27.53 26.04
C LYS A 93 -0.22 -26.79 25.23
N ALA A 94 0.56 -27.48 24.39
CA ALA A 94 1.52 -26.85 23.48
C ALA A 94 0.82 -25.96 22.45
N VAL A 95 -0.27 -26.45 21.86
CA VAL A 95 -1.14 -25.68 20.96
C VAL A 95 -1.69 -24.44 21.66
N LYS A 96 -2.29 -24.62 22.86
CA LYS A 96 -2.85 -23.48 23.63
C LYS A 96 -1.79 -22.43 23.93
N LYS A 97 -0.58 -22.83 24.31
CA LYS A 97 0.53 -21.91 24.61
C LYS A 97 0.89 -21.02 23.40
N ARG A 98 0.99 -21.62 22.20
CA ARG A 98 1.27 -20.88 20.97
C ARG A 98 0.13 -19.92 20.60
N LEU A 99 -1.11 -20.36 20.72
CA LEU A 99 -2.27 -19.54 20.42
C LEU A 99 -2.48 -18.40 21.43
N CYS A 100 -2.13 -18.61 22.71
CA CYS A 100 -2.10 -17.52 23.70
C CYS A 100 -1.03 -16.46 23.37
N ALA A 101 0.09 -16.85 22.78
CA ALA A 101 1.09 -15.88 22.30
C ALA A 101 0.54 -15.00 21.14
N LEU A 102 -0.27 -15.58 20.23
CA LEU A 102 -0.97 -14.83 19.22
C LEU A 102 -2.01 -13.85 19.83
N GLU A 103 -2.82 -14.34 20.81
CA GLU A 103 -3.81 -13.51 21.51
C GLU A 103 -3.19 -12.32 22.26
N ASP A 104 -1.94 -12.44 22.73
CA ASP A 104 -1.25 -11.43 23.54
C ASP A 104 -0.24 -10.59 22.71
N GLY A 105 0.15 -11.06 21.51
CA GLY A 105 1.24 -10.50 20.72
C GLY A 105 0.87 -9.21 19.98
N GLU A 106 -0.39 -9.09 19.56
CA GLU A 106 -0.89 -7.92 18.82
C GLU A 106 -2.19 -7.40 19.44
N GLU A 107 -2.46 -6.10 19.24
CA GLU A 107 -3.66 -5.48 19.79
C GLU A 107 -4.94 -6.14 19.26
N LEU A 108 -5.01 -6.43 17.94
CA LEU A 108 -6.14 -7.11 17.33
C LEU A 108 -6.29 -8.57 17.82
N GLY A 109 -5.19 -9.25 18.16
CA GLY A 109 -5.20 -10.59 18.74
C GLY A 109 -6.03 -10.70 20.02
N ARG A 110 -6.18 -9.59 20.77
CA ARG A 110 -7.02 -9.53 21.97
C ARG A 110 -8.52 -9.70 21.70
N LEU A 111 -8.96 -9.48 20.47
CA LEU A 111 -10.35 -9.71 20.04
C LEU A 111 -10.59 -11.16 19.61
N LEU A 112 -9.55 -11.98 19.46
CA LEU A 112 -9.69 -13.40 19.20
C LEU A 112 -10.07 -14.14 20.50
N ASP A 113 -11.05 -15.03 20.43
CA ASP A 113 -11.40 -15.97 21.49
C ASP A 113 -11.10 -17.39 21.00
N ILE A 114 -9.93 -17.89 21.41
CA ILE A 114 -9.40 -19.16 20.92
C ILE A 114 -9.45 -20.22 22.00
N ASP A 115 -10.38 -21.14 21.88
CA ASP A 115 -10.49 -22.29 22.76
C ASP A 115 -9.74 -23.50 22.20
N VAL A 116 -9.07 -24.22 23.07
CA VAL A 116 -8.42 -25.50 22.74
C VAL A 116 -9.03 -26.59 23.60
N ILE A 117 -9.57 -27.61 22.95
CA ILE A 117 -10.20 -28.77 23.59
C ILE A 117 -9.24 -29.95 23.43
N ALA A 118 -8.88 -30.56 24.54
CA ALA A 118 -8.02 -31.76 24.57
C ALA A 118 -8.77 -33.02 24.11
N PRO A 119 -8.07 -34.11 23.76
CA PRO A 119 -8.68 -35.36 23.31
C PRO A 119 -9.69 -35.96 24.29
N ASP A 120 -9.57 -35.71 25.57
CA ASP A 120 -10.48 -36.14 26.64
C ASP A 120 -11.75 -35.27 26.76
N GLY A 121 -11.86 -34.22 25.93
CA GLY A 121 -12.96 -33.26 25.96
C GLY A 121 -12.73 -32.09 26.93
N GLY A 122 -11.63 -32.05 27.64
CA GLY A 122 -11.28 -30.97 28.57
C GLY A 122 -10.83 -29.70 27.83
N LYS A 123 -11.42 -28.55 28.23
CA LYS A 123 -10.96 -27.23 27.72
C LYS A 123 -9.69 -26.82 28.42
N ILE A 124 -8.64 -26.52 27.66
CA ILE A 124 -7.37 -26.01 28.21
C ILE A 124 -7.49 -24.51 28.47
N SER A 125 -7.43 -24.14 29.75
CA SER A 125 -7.45 -22.75 30.20
C SER A 125 -6.06 -22.12 30.16
N ARG A 126 -5.99 -20.78 30.28
CA ARG A 126 -4.71 -20.06 30.41
C ARG A 126 -3.97 -20.46 31.69
N THR A 127 -4.69 -20.74 32.77
CA THR A 127 -4.11 -21.17 34.07
C THR A 127 -3.47 -22.55 33.98
N ASP A 128 -4.00 -23.47 33.12
CA ASP A 128 -3.43 -24.80 32.93
C ASP A 128 -2.05 -24.80 32.26
N ILE A 129 -1.70 -23.66 31.66
CA ILE A 129 -0.41 -23.41 31.03
C ILE A 129 0.41 -22.31 31.73
N GLY A 130 0.01 -21.92 32.95
CA GLY A 130 0.73 -20.98 33.80
C GLY A 130 0.61 -19.51 33.39
N LEU A 131 -0.41 -19.15 32.57
CA LEU A 131 -0.63 -17.78 32.14
C LEU A 131 -1.74 -17.11 32.96
N PRO A 132 -1.65 -15.78 33.21
CA PRO A 132 -2.70 -15.04 33.92
C PRO A 132 -3.96 -14.90 33.06
N ALA A 133 -5.07 -14.58 33.73
CA ALA A 133 -6.31 -14.20 33.04
C ALA A 133 -6.09 -12.96 32.16
N ARG A 134 -6.82 -12.89 31.02
CA ARG A 134 -6.78 -11.73 30.11
C ARG A 134 -7.17 -10.46 30.83
N ARG A 135 -6.55 -9.34 30.46
CA ARG A 135 -6.95 -8.00 30.92
C ARG A 135 -8.21 -7.53 30.20
N CYS A 136 -8.94 -6.62 30.81
CA CYS A 136 -10.07 -5.94 30.19
C CYS A 136 -9.62 -5.12 28.96
N LEU A 137 -10.50 -4.92 27.98
CA LEU A 137 -10.21 -4.11 26.79
C LEU A 137 -10.13 -2.60 27.10
N LEU A 138 -10.81 -2.15 28.19
CA LEU A 138 -10.93 -0.74 28.57
C LEU A 138 -10.14 -0.34 29.82
N CYS A 139 -9.72 -1.32 30.63
CA CYS A 139 -8.94 -1.03 31.86
C CYS A 139 -7.98 -2.19 32.17
N ASP A 140 -7.08 -1.98 33.17
CA ASP A 140 -6.02 -2.94 33.52
C ASP A 140 -6.49 -4.11 34.42
N LYS A 141 -7.77 -4.15 34.81
CA LYS A 141 -8.33 -5.22 35.62
C LYS A 141 -8.47 -6.52 34.83
N PRO A 142 -8.44 -7.70 35.47
CA PRO A 142 -8.77 -8.93 34.79
C PRO A 142 -10.16 -8.88 34.12
N ALA A 143 -10.28 -9.29 32.87
CA ALA A 143 -11.53 -9.25 32.11
C ALA A 143 -12.71 -9.95 32.82
N PRO A 144 -12.55 -11.13 33.50
CA PRO A 144 -13.64 -11.74 34.25
C PRO A 144 -14.19 -10.90 35.39
N VAL A 145 -13.37 -10.05 36.02
CA VAL A 145 -13.79 -9.14 37.08
C VAL A 145 -14.71 -8.04 36.54
N CYS A 146 -14.28 -7.40 35.42
CA CYS A 146 -15.09 -6.38 34.75
C CYS A 146 -16.40 -6.95 34.19
N ALA A 147 -16.35 -8.17 33.61
CA ALA A 147 -17.55 -8.83 33.10
C ALA A 147 -18.59 -9.11 34.19
N ARG A 148 -18.16 -9.65 35.34
CA ARG A 148 -19.07 -9.94 36.48
C ARG A 148 -19.67 -8.67 37.12
N SER A 149 -18.84 -7.63 37.26
CA SER A 149 -19.27 -6.37 37.87
C SER A 149 -19.97 -5.43 36.89
N ARG A 150 -20.04 -5.77 35.59
CA ARG A 150 -20.51 -4.90 34.49
C ARG A 150 -19.88 -3.50 34.56
N ALA A 151 -18.56 -3.46 34.81
CA ALA A 151 -17.81 -2.22 35.03
C ALA A 151 -17.82 -1.25 33.85
N HIS A 152 -18.10 -1.73 32.67
CA HIS A 152 -18.12 -0.97 31.42
C HIS A 152 -19.42 -1.22 30.66
N SER A 153 -19.91 -0.20 29.94
CA SER A 153 -21.05 -0.37 29.05
C SER A 153 -20.75 -1.29 27.89
N VAL A 154 -21.76 -1.94 27.35
CA VAL A 154 -21.64 -2.79 26.17
C VAL A 154 -21.21 -1.97 24.96
N ASP A 155 -21.75 -0.74 24.82
CA ASP A 155 -21.45 0.15 23.71
C ASP A 155 -19.98 0.59 23.74
N ALA A 156 -19.45 0.98 24.90
CA ALA A 156 -18.02 1.34 25.03
C ALA A 156 -17.06 0.17 24.67
N LEU A 157 -17.44 -1.07 25.02
CA LEU A 157 -16.65 -2.26 24.64
C LEU A 157 -16.74 -2.54 23.13
N PHE A 158 -17.93 -2.33 22.53
CA PHE A 158 -18.13 -2.51 21.10
C PHE A 158 -17.39 -1.43 20.29
N GLU A 159 -17.47 -0.17 20.69
CA GLU A 159 -16.72 0.93 20.09
C GLU A 159 -15.21 0.70 20.17
N ARG A 160 -14.72 0.25 21.34
CA ARG A 160 -13.28 -0.09 21.48
C ARG A 160 -12.85 -1.23 20.56
N ALA A 161 -13.66 -2.27 20.43
CA ALA A 161 -13.37 -3.38 19.53
C ALA A 161 -13.29 -2.91 18.07
N ASN A 162 -14.26 -2.12 17.61
CA ASN A 162 -14.21 -1.55 16.26
C ASN A 162 -13.00 -0.64 16.06
N ALA A 163 -12.70 0.25 17.01
CA ALA A 163 -11.51 1.10 16.93
C ALA A 163 -10.20 0.30 16.85
N MET A 164 -10.11 -0.84 17.52
CA MET A 164 -8.94 -1.74 17.42
C MET A 164 -8.86 -2.39 16.05
N ILE A 165 -9.99 -2.80 15.47
CA ILE A 165 -10.06 -3.36 14.12
C ILE A 165 -9.62 -2.30 13.09
N ASP A 166 -10.23 -1.12 13.14
CA ASP A 166 -9.92 -0.03 12.23
C ASP A 166 -8.43 0.36 12.30
N ALA A 167 -7.89 0.56 13.51
CA ALA A 167 -6.49 0.94 13.71
C ALA A 167 -5.51 -0.10 13.13
N HIS A 168 -5.80 -1.40 13.29
CA HIS A 168 -4.96 -2.47 12.74
C HIS A 168 -4.91 -2.40 11.21
N PHE A 169 -6.06 -2.33 10.57
CA PHE A 169 -6.14 -2.34 9.11
C PHE A 169 -5.69 -1.01 8.47
N GLU A 170 -5.95 0.12 9.12
CA GLU A 170 -5.40 1.42 8.70
C GLU A 170 -3.87 1.45 8.79
N ALA A 171 -3.29 0.85 9.84
CA ALA A 171 -1.85 0.71 9.96
C ALA A 171 -1.25 -0.19 8.86
N ALA A 172 -1.89 -1.33 8.58
CA ALA A 172 -1.48 -2.24 7.51
C ALA A 172 -1.58 -1.58 6.13
N PHE A 173 -2.65 -0.84 5.87
CA PHE A 173 -2.83 -0.06 4.65
C PHE A 173 -1.71 0.99 4.48
N ALA A 174 -1.43 1.79 5.52
CA ALA A 174 -0.39 2.82 5.45
C ALA A 174 1.01 2.21 5.20
N ALA A 175 1.31 1.09 5.84
CA ALA A 175 2.57 0.36 5.65
C ALA A 175 2.70 -0.19 4.22
N ARG A 176 1.64 -0.76 3.66
CA ARG A 176 1.59 -1.28 2.27
C ARG A 176 1.72 -0.16 1.24
N THR A 177 1.00 0.95 1.44
CA THR A 177 1.13 2.14 0.58
C THR A 177 2.57 2.65 0.54
N ALA A 178 3.25 2.69 1.70
CA ALA A 178 4.65 3.10 1.77
C ALA A 178 5.60 2.09 1.12
N GLU A 179 5.31 0.81 1.23
CA GLU A 179 6.06 -0.26 0.56
C GLU A 179 5.94 -0.13 -0.96
N ASN A 180 4.74 0.10 -1.49
CA ASN A 180 4.53 0.33 -2.92
C ASN A 180 5.20 1.61 -3.41
N ALA A 181 5.19 2.69 -2.63
CA ALA A 181 5.92 3.91 -2.97
C ALA A 181 7.43 3.69 -3.01
N GLN A 182 7.99 2.96 -2.05
CA GLN A 182 9.39 2.56 -2.04
C GLN A 182 9.71 1.64 -3.22
N ARG A 183 8.88 0.62 -3.49
CA ARG A 183 8.99 -0.30 -4.63
C ARG A 183 8.98 0.47 -5.94
N ALA A 184 8.11 1.48 -6.08
CA ALA A 184 8.04 2.32 -7.28
C ALA A 184 9.35 3.08 -7.53
N LEU A 185 9.95 3.71 -6.50
CA LEU A 185 11.24 4.39 -6.63
C LEU A 185 12.39 3.42 -6.96
N LEU A 186 12.40 2.24 -6.36
CA LEU A 186 13.42 1.21 -6.63
C LEU A 186 13.28 0.63 -8.04
N CYS A 187 12.04 0.40 -8.49
CA CYS A 187 11.77 -0.06 -9.85
C CYS A 187 12.11 1.03 -10.88
N GLU A 188 11.75 2.28 -10.61
CA GLU A 188 12.06 3.40 -11.50
C GLU A 188 13.57 3.48 -11.77
N VAL A 189 14.41 3.53 -10.73
CA VAL A 189 15.86 3.61 -10.91
C VAL A 189 16.44 2.34 -11.54
N ALA A 190 15.79 1.18 -11.35
CA ALA A 190 16.23 -0.09 -11.92
C ALA A 190 15.86 -0.27 -13.41
N VAL A 191 14.87 0.47 -13.93
CA VAL A 191 14.51 0.45 -15.35
C VAL A 191 15.72 0.87 -16.22
N THR A 192 16.02 0.13 -17.28
CA THR A 192 17.20 0.37 -18.15
C THR A 192 16.95 -0.12 -19.57
N PRO A 193 17.50 0.54 -20.63
CA PRO A 193 18.30 1.77 -20.59
C PRO A 193 17.43 3.02 -20.52
N LYS A 194 17.77 3.98 -19.65
CA LYS A 194 17.04 5.25 -19.51
C LYS A 194 17.86 6.43 -20.02
N PRO A 195 17.53 7.04 -21.17
CA PRO A 195 18.34 8.09 -21.77
C PRO A 195 18.56 9.30 -20.83
N GLY A 196 19.83 9.57 -20.49
CA GLY A 196 20.27 10.68 -19.65
C GLY A 196 19.95 10.56 -18.16
N LEU A 197 19.33 9.47 -17.70
CA LEU A 197 18.96 9.20 -16.32
C LEU A 197 19.90 8.17 -15.68
N VAL A 198 19.99 8.22 -14.35
CA VAL A 198 20.65 7.13 -13.59
C VAL A 198 19.82 5.85 -13.73
N ASP A 199 20.51 4.76 -14.07
CA ASP A 199 19.88 3.44 -14.14
C ASP A 199 20.86 2.33 -13.69
N ARG A 200 20.53 1.06 -13.93
CA ARG A 200 21.40 -0.08 -13.59
C ARG A 200 22.69 -0.14 -14.42
N HIS A 201 22.73 0.56 -15.55
CA HIS A 201 23.83 0.49 -16.50
C HIS A 201 24.85 1.60 -16.23
N ASN A 202 24.39 2.83 -15.97
CA ASN A 202 25.29 3.97 -15.78
C ASN A 202 24.60 5.10 -14.97
N ALA A 203 25.37 6.20 -14.76
CA ALA A 203 24.90 7.38 -14.03
C ALA A 203 24.20 8.41 -14.93
N GLY A 204 23.97 8.13 -16.21
CA GLY A 204 23.36 9.06 -17.15
C GLY A 204 24.15 10.38 -17.25
N ALA A 205 23.44 11.49 -17.23
CA ALA A 205 24.01 12.84 -17.27
C ALA A 205 24.53 13.34 -15.90
N HIS A 206 24.75 12.46 -14.92
CA HIS A 206 25.14 12.81 -13.56
C HIS A 206 26.55 12.32 -13.22
N ASN A 207 27.25 13.11 -12.40
CA ASN A 207 28.58 12.77 -11.89
C ASN A 207 28.64 12.73 -10.35
N ASP A 208 27.53 13.02 -9.71
CA ASP A 208 27.37 13.13 -8.25
C ASP A 208 26.43 12.08 -7.64
N MET A 209 25.85 11.21 -8.47
CA MET A 209 24.91 10.15 -8.05
C MET A 209 24.97 8.95 -8.98
N ASP A 210 24.64 7.78 -8.42
CA ASP A 210 24.54 6.50 -9.08
C ASP A 210 23.30 5.71 -8.59
N VAL A 211 23.12 4.49 -9.05
CA VAL A 211 22.02 3.62 -8.65
C VAL A 211 21.97 3.39 -7.13
N PHE A 212 23.12 3.27 -6.48
CA PHE A 212 23.17 3.05 -5.01
C PHE A 212 22.74 4.29 -4.25
N THR A 213 23.08 5.49 -4.73
CA THR A 213 22.62 6.77 -4.17
C THR A 213 21.08 6.84 -4.19
N PHE A 214 20.44 6.39 -5.28
CA PHE A 214 18.98 6.30 -5.40
C PHE A 214 18.38 5.24 -4.47
N ILE A 215 19.00 4.06 -4.37
CA ILE A 215 18.55 3.01 -3.45
C ILE A 215 18.59 3.50 -1.99
N HIS A 216 19.69 4.12 -1.55
CA HIS A 216 19.79 4.67 -0.19
C HIS A 216 18.71 5.73 0.08
N SER A 217 18.44 6.59 -0.91
CA SER A 217 17.37 7.59 -0.83
C SER A 217 16.00 6.95 -0.70
N ALA A 218 15.65 5.99 -1.57
CA ALA A 218 14.35 5.31 -1.55
C ALA A 218 14.10 4.59 -0.21
N CYS A 219 15.13 3.91 0.33
CA CYS A 219 15.02 3.26 1.64
C CYS A 219 14.80 4.28 2.78
N ALA A 220 15.43 5.45 2.74
CA ALA A 220 15.26 6.48 3.76
C ALA A 220 13.89 7.17 3.72
N LEU A 221 13.18 7.10 2.59
CA LEU A 221 11.90 7.77 2.36
C LEU A 221 10.67 6.94 2.75
N ARG A 222 10.79 5.62 2.93
CA ARG A 222 9.65 4.75 3.29
C ARG A 222 8.84 5.25 4.50
N PRO A 223 9.46 5.66 5.65
CA PRO A 223 8.70 6.17 6.79
C PRO A 223 7.92 7.46 6.47
N TYR A 224 8.39 8.27 5.55
CA TYR A 224 7.69 9.46 5.09
C TYR A 224 6.42 9.10 4.33
N PHE A 225 6.47 8.15 3.39
CA PHE A 225 5.31 7.73 2.62
C PHE A 225 4.25 7.08 3.53
N GLU A 226 4.66 6.28 4.52
CA GLU A 226 3.74 5.74 5.53
C GLU A 226 3.04 6.86 6.32
N ASN A 227 3.78 7.89 6.74
CA ASN A 227 3.21 9.04 7.42
C ASN A 227 2.24 9.82 6.52
N CYS A 228 2.54 9.97 5.22
CA CYS A 228 1.63 10.61 4.26
C CYS A 228 0.31 9.84 4.14
N ALA A 229 0.35 8.52 4.02
CA ALA A 229 -0.85 7.67 4.00
C ALA A 229 -1.67 7.82 5.29
N ARG A 230 -1.02 7.85 6.47
CA ARG A 230 -1.68 8.09 7.78
C ARG A 230 -2.34 9.47 7.86
N ILE A 231 -1.68 10.51 7.32
CA ILE A 231 -2.26 11.86 7.23
C ILE A 231 -3.51 11.82 6.36
N GLY A 232 -3.47 11.12 5.22
CA GLY A 232 -4.63 10.92 4.36
C GLY A 232 -5.78 10.23 5.08
N LEU A 233 -5.51 9.13 5.79
CA LEU A 233 -6.49 8.41 6.62
C LEU A 233 -7.17 9.33 7.64
N ALA A 234 -6.38 10.19 8.31
CA ALA A 234 -6.90 11.15 9.29
C ALA A 234 -7.77 12.26 8.67
N HIS A 235 -7.66 12.50 7.36
CA HIS A 235 -8.44 13.49 6.60
C HIS A 235 -9.54 12.84 5.72
N ARG A 236 -9.83 11.56 5.90
CA ARG A 236 -10.89 10.85 5.15
C ARG A 236 -12.25 11.53 5.33
N GLY A 237 -12.89 11.86 4.21
CA GLY A 237 -14.16 12.60 4.20
C GLY A 237 -14.05 14.07 4.59
N GLY A 238 -12.83 14.60 4.81
CA GLY A 238 -12.54 15.98 5.17
C GLY A 238 -12.06 16.85 4.02
N ASP A 239 -11.50 18.01 4.36
CA ASP A 239 -10.96 18.98 3.40
C ASP A 239 -9.63 18.51 2.80
N ALA A 240 -9.62 18.35 1.48
CA ALA A 240 -8.44 17.94 0.72
C ALA A 240 -7.28 18.96 0.85
N THR A 241 -7.57 20.25 0.90
CA THR A 241 -6.56 21.31 1.04
C THR A 241 -5.90 21.25 2.42
N ALA A 242 -6.67 20.99 3.49
CA ALA A 242 -6.13 20.80 4.83
C ALA A 242 -5.21 19.57 4.92
N CYS A 243 -5.54 18.49 4.20
CA CYS A 243 -4.67 17.33 4.07
C CYS A 243 -3.32 17.72 3.43
N PHE A 244 -3.34 18.47 2.34
CA PHE A 244 -2.13 18.93 1.69
C PHE A 244 -1.26 19.82 2.60
N ASP A 245 -1.87 20.75 3.34
CA ASP A 245 -1.15 21.61 4.29
C ASP A 245 -0.46 20.78 5.39
N ALA A 246 -1.07 19.68 5.83
CA ALA A 246 -0.48 18.77 6.82
C ALA A 246 0.75 18.02 6.29
N LEU A 247 0.94 17.88 4.97
CA LEU A 247 2.11 17.24 4.34
C LEU A 247 3.38 18.10 4.32
N ARG A 248 3.26 19.41 4.51
CA ARG A 248 4.38 20.34 4.31
C ARG A 248 5.57 20.07 5.23
N VAL A 249 5.32 19.94 6.52
CA VAL A 249 6.39 19.68 7.51
C VAL A 249 7.00 18.28 7.30
N PRO A 250 6.22 17.21 7.18
CA PRO A 250 6.75 15.90 6.81
C PRO A 250 7.59 15.90 5.53
N GLY A 251 7.18 16.62 4.48
CA GLY A 251 7.93 16.75 3.23
C GLY A 251 9.31 17.39 3.42
N LEU A 252 9.41 18.46 4.21
CA LEU A 252 10.70 19.07 4.54
C LEU A 252 11.62 18.13 5.34
N LEU A 253 11.05 17.35 6.26
CA LEU A 253 11.79 16.33 7.01
C LEU A 253 12.28 15.20 6.09
N ALA A 254 11.47 14.82 5.11
CA ALA A 254 11.84 13.82 4.09
C ALA A 254 12.97 14.30 3.18
N GLU A 255 12.95 15.58 2.72
CA GLU A 255 14.08 16.16 1.98
C GLU A 255 15.40 16.11 2.81
N ASN A 256 15.32 16.37 4.12
CA ASN A 256 16.48 16.26 5.00
C ASN A 256 16.93 14.80 5.20
N ALA A 257 15.99 13.84 5.30
CA ALA A 257 16.31 12.43 5.38
C ALA A 257 17.00 11.93 4.10
N MET A 258 16.48 12.29 2.93
CA MET A 258 17.09 12.04 1.62
C MET A 258 18.54 12.56 1.57
N ARG A 259 18.76 13.85 1.91
CA ARG A 259 20.09 14.44 1.88
C ARG A 259 21.07 13.76 2.83
N ARG A 260 20.64 13.36 4.02
CA ARG A 260 21.49 12.59 4.95
C ARG A 260 21.88 11.24 4.38
N ALA A 261 20.93 10.54 3.75
CA ALA A 261 21.16 9.21 3.17
C ALA A 261 22.07 9.24 1.93
N THR A 262 22.11 10.38 1.21
CA THR A 262 22.81 10.55 -0.07
C THR A 262 24.07 11.42 0.02
N GLY A 263 24.53 11.78 1.23
CA GLY A 263 25.67 12.67 1.38
C GLY A 263 25.43 14.10 0.88
N GLY A 264 24.19 14.57 0.89
CA GLY A 264 23.79 15.93 0.45
C GLY A 264 23.22 15.99 -0.96
N VAL A 265 23.27 14.90 -1.73
CA VAL A 265 22.79 14.85 -3.12
C VAL A 265 21.26 14.86 -3.17
N ASN A 266 20.71 15.59 -4.13
CA ASN A 266 19.27 15.65 -4.38
C ASN A 266 18.88 14.60 -5.43
N THR A 267 18.34 13.48 -5.00
CA THR A 267 17.87 12.37 -5.85
C THR A 267 16.37 12.42 -6.13
N HIS A 268 15.54 12.50 -5.08
CA HIS A 268 14.10 12.27 -5.14
C HIS A 268 13.24 13.45 -4.67
N LYS A 269 13.74 14.71 -4.78
CA LYS A 269 12.96 15.86 -4.28
C LYS A 269 11.59 15.99 -4.97
N GLY A 270 11.52 15.77 -6.28
CA GLY A 270 10.26 15.79 -7.03
C GLY A 270 9.36 14.63 -6.61
N ALA A 271 9.92 13.43 -6.49
CA ALA A 271 9.20 12.24 -6.03
C ALA A 271 8.69 12.37 -4.58
N ILE A 272 9.44 12.99 -3.66
CA ILE A 272 8.95 13.29 -2.30
C ILE A 272 7.65 14.08 -2.38
N PHE A 273 7.61 15.11 -3.22
CA PHE A 273 6.41 15.92 -3.40
C PHE A 273 5.28 15.13 -4.05
N SER A 274 5.50 14.51 -5.21
CA SER A 274 4.46 13.83 -5.98
C SER A 274 3.93 12.57 -5.29
N LEU A 275 4.82 11.64 -4.89
CA LEU A 275 4.40 10.39 -4.24
C LEU A 275 3.85 10.63 -2.83
N GLY A 276 4.35 11.66 -2.11
CA GLY A 276 3.80 12.04 -0.81
C GLY A 276 2.32 12.45 -0.90
N ILE A 277 1.97 13.27 -1.91
CA ILE A 277 0.58 13.66 -2.20
C ILE A 277 -0.25 12.44 -2.59
N ALA A 278 0.29 11.55 -3.44
CA ALA A 278 -0.40 10.34 -3.87
C ALA A 278 -0.67 9.38 -2.69
N CYS A 279 0.31 9.14 -1.81
CA CYS A 279 0.11 8.33 -0.61
C CYS A 279 -0.98 8.90 0.31
N ALA A 280 -1.03 10.23 0.47
CA ALA A 280 -2.08 10.88 1.24
C ALA A 280 -3.45 10.78 0.53
N SER A 281 -3.49 10.94 -0.79
CA SER A 281 -4.71 10.77 -1.58
C SER A 281 -5.27 9.34 -1.47
N LEU A 282 -4.40 8.31 -1.53
CA LEU A 282 -4.77 6.92 -1.28
C LEU A 282 -5.38 6.75 0.11
N GLY A 283 -4.75 7.35 1.15
CA GLY A 283 -5.28 7.32 2.51
C GLY A 283 -6.65 7.99 2.66
N MET A 284 -6.88 9.13 1.97
CA MET A 284 -8.20 9.79 1.97
C MET A 284 -9.28 8.94 1.30
N GLY A 285 -8.92 8.11 0.33
CA GLY A 285 -9.83 7.19 -0.37
C GLY A 285 -10.05 5.85 0.33
N TYR A 286 -9.34 5.57 1.42
CA TYR A 286 -9.41 4.29 2.12
C TYR A 286 -10.83 3.93 2.56
N GLY A 287 -11.22 2.68 2.33
CA GLY A 287 -12.56 2.15 2.64
C GLY A 287 -13.53 2.16 1.45
N ALA A 288 -13.11 2.69 0.30
CA ALA A 288 -13.76 2.49 -1.00
C ALA A 288 -12.83 1.65 -1.91
N PRO A 289 -13.36 0.97 -2.94
CA PRO A 289 -12.52 0.33 -3.96
C PRO A 289 -11.54 1.34 -4.57
N LEU A 290 -10.33 0.90 -4.87
CA LEU A 290 -9.33 1.77 -5.49
C LEU A 290 -9.79 2.18 -6.89
N ASP A 291 -9.88 3.48 -7.09
CA ASP A 291 -9.99 4.11 -8.40
C ASP A 291 -8.78 5.03 -8.58
N VAL A 292 -7.85 4.60 -9.43
CA VAL A 292 -6.61 5.34 -9.70
C VAL A 292 -6.91 6.69 -10.32
N HIS A 293 -7.90 6.78 -11.21
CA HIS A 293 -8.30 8.05 -11.81
C HIS A 293 -8.80 9.03 -10.73
N GLU A 294 -9.72 8.58 -9.86
CA GLU A 294 -10.24 9.39 -8.76
C GLU A 294 -9.11 9.76 -7.77
N THR A 295 -8.20 8.84 -7.48
CA THR A 295 -7.04 9.09 -6.61
C THR A 295 -6.15 10.20 -7.15
N LEU A 296 -5.84 10.20 -8.45
CA LEU A 296 -5.05 11.24 -9.10
C LEU A 296 -5.82 12.58 -9.20
N MET A 297 -7.11 12.54 -9.48
CA MET A 297 -7.96 13.75 -9.43
C MET A 297 -8.03 14.36 -8.03
N ARG A 298 -8.07 13.54 -7.00
CA ARG A 298 -8.02 13.99 -5.59
C ARG A 298 -6.69 14.68 -5.27
N CYS A 299 -5.56 14.22 -5.84
CA CYS A 299 -4.29 14.96 -5.75
C CYS A 299 -4.43 16.38 -6.30
N GLY A 300 -5.12 16.57 -7.42
CA GLY A 300 -5.44 17.87 -7.97
C GLY A 300 -6.30 18.73 -7.04
N ALA A 301 -7.32 18.14 -6.43
CA ALA A 301 -8.17 18.82 -5.44
C ALA A 301 -7.38 19.24 -4.19
N MET A 302 -6.41 18.42 -3.74
CA MET A 302 -5.54 18.74 -2.62
C MET A 302 -4.63 19.94 -2.90
N THR A 303 -4.10 20.05 -4.11
CA THR A 303 -2.99 20.97 -4.43
C THR A 303 -3.42 22.16 -5.28
N GLY A 304 -4.50 22.04 -6.06
CA GLY A 304 -4.84 22.97 -7.14
C GLY A 304 -4.90 24.43 -6.73
N ALA A 305 -5.65 24.75 -5.67
CA ALA A 305 -5.79 26.14 -5.21
C ALA A 305 -4.46 26.77 -4.79
N GLN A 306 -3.63 26.02 -4.05
CA GLN A 306 -2.34 26.49 -3.58
C GLN A 306 -1.31 26.60 -4.71
N MET A 307 -1.23 25.59 -5.57
CA MET A 307 -0.30 25.59 -6.70
C MET A 307 -0.65 26.68 -7.70
N HIS A 308 -1.94 26.91 -7.97
CA HIS A 308 -2.37 28.02 -8.82
C HIS A 308 -1.92 29.35 -8.25
N LYS A 309 -2.11 29.59 -6.94
CA LYS A 309 -1.65 30.81 -6.26
C LYS A 309 -0.13 30.99 -6.33
N GLU A 310 0.64 29.92 -6.15
CA GLU A 310 2.11 29.98 -6.23
C GLU A 310 2.59 30.24 -7.67
N LEU A 311 1.95 29.63 -8.66
CA LEU A 311 2.26 29.86 -10.08
C LEU A 311 1.92 31.30 -10.53
N GLU A 312 0.79 31.84 -10.09
CA GLU A 312 0.44 33.24 -10.36
C GLU A 312 1.40 34.24 -9.67
N ALA A 313 1.82 33.96 -8.42
CA ALA A 313 2.84 34.77 -7.74
C ALA A 313 4.19 34.70 -8.48
N ALA A 314 4.57 33.56 -9.03
CA ALA A 314 5.78 33.41 -9.86
C ALA A 314 5.68 34.26 -11.13
N LYS A 315 4.54 34.26 -11.84
CA LYS A 315 4.28 35.14 -13.01
C LYS A 315 4.45 36.64 -12.66
N ALA A 316 3.98 37.01 -11.46
CA ALA A 316 4.11 38.40 -10.96
C ALA A 316 5.54 38.78 -10.52
N GLY A 317 6.54 37.96 -10.80
CA GLY A 317 7.96 38.26 -10.49
C GLY A 317 8.41 37.82 -9.09
N GLN A 318 7.62 37.05 -8.36
CA GLN A 318 7.91 36.57 -7.00
C GLN A 318 8.44 35.12 -6.97
N ALA A 319 9.08 34.66 -8.05
CA ALA A 319 9.64 33.31 -8.14
C ALA A 319 10.72 33.10 -7.05
N ARG A 320 10.55 32.04 -6.23
CA ARG A 320 11.42 31.67 -5.12
C ARG A 320 12.24 30.41 -5.40
N THR A 321 11.81 29.61 -6.38
CA THR A 321 12.45 28.36 -6.75
C THR A 321 12.83 28.37 -8.22
N PHE A 322 13.75 27.48 -8.60
CA PHE A 322 14.14 27.33 -10.01
C PHE A 322 12.96 26.94 -10.91
N GLY A 323 12.08 26.02 -10.45
CA GLY A 323 10.88 25.64 -11.18
C GLY A 323 9.91 26.81 -11.41
N GLU A 324 9.72 27.68 -10.42
CA GLU A 324 8.95 28.93 -10.53
C GLU A 324 9.58 29.92 -11.51
N THR A 325 10.92 29.99 -11.57
CA THR A 325 11.65 30.82 -12.52
C THR A 325 11.44 30.34 -13.97
N ILE A 326 11.45 29.01 -14.19
CA ILE A 326 11.14 28.42 -15.51
C ILE A 326 9.67 28.70 -15.87
N TYR A 327 8.76 28.54 -14.91
CA TYR A 327 7.34 28.86 -15.16
C TYR A 327 7.15 30.34 -15.57
N GLN A 328 7.82 31.25 -14.87
CA GLN A 328 7.79 32.68 -15.18
C GLN A 328 8.32 32.96 -16.60
N LYS A 329 9.40 32.29 -17.03
CA LYS A 329 10.08 32.57 -18.31
C LYS A 329 9.44 31.82 -19.48
N ALA A 330 9.08 30.57 -19.30
CA ALA A 330 8.68 29.65 -20.36
C ALA A 330 7.25 29.09 -20.20
N GLY A 331 6.56 29.40 -19.12
CA GLY A 331 5.22 28.86 -18.84
C GLY A 331 5.20 27.38 -18.43
N ILE A 332 6.36 26.76 -18.16
CA ILE A 332 6.49 25.33 -17.87
C ILE A 332 6.34 25.12 -16.36
N GLY A 333 5.22 24.55 -15.93
CA GLY A 333 4.85 24.41 -14.52
C GLY A 333 5.50 23.22 -13.78
N GLY A 334 6.09 22.27 -14.50
CA GLY A 334 6.75 21.09 -13.94
C GLY A 334 5.82 20.29 -13.00
N VAL A 335 6.39 19.65 -11.98
CA VAL A 335 5.66 18.79 -11.03
C VAL A 335 4.53 19.52 -10.28
N ARG A 336 4.59 20.85 -10.13
CA ARG A 336 3.51 21.62 -9.48
C ARG A 336 2.29 21.75 -10.36
N ALA A 337 2.47 22.01 -11.66
CA ALA A 337 1.37 22.03 -12.60
C ALA A 337 0.77 20.62 -12.79
N GLU A 338 1.61 19.59 -12.83
CA GLU A 338 1.14 18.20 -12.84
C GLU A 338 0.27 17.89 -11.61
N ALA A 339 0.73 18.25 -10.42
CA ALA A 339 -0.05 18.04 -9.19
C ALA A 339 -1.38 18.80 -9.22
N ALA A 340 -1.37 20.08 -9.62
CA ALA A 340 -2.59 20.90 -9.75
C ALA A 340 -3.59 20.34 -10.77
N GLY A 341 -3.08 19.71 -11.83
CA GLY A 341 -3.89 19.04 -12.88
C GLY A 341 -4.27 17.59 -12.55
N GLY A 342 -4.00 17.11 -11.34
CA GLY A 342 -4.25 15.71 -10.97
C GLY A 342 -3.36 14.75 -11.74
N PHE A 343 -2.10 15.12 -11.96
CA PHE A 343 -1.09 14.33 -12.68
C PHE A 343 -1.58 13.80 -14.03
N ALA A 344 -2.06 14.72 -14.88
CA ALA A 344 -2.64 14.38 -16.18
C ALA A 344 -1.69 13.54 -17.05
N SER A 345 -0.39 13.84 -17.03
CA SER A 345 0.60 13.06 -17.78
C SER A 345 0.71 11.60 -17.28
N VAL A 346 0.51 11.36 -15.99
CA VAL A 346 0.45 9.99 -15.44
C VAL A 346 -0.84 9.30 -15.88
N ARG A 347 -1.98 9.97 -15.66
CA ARG A 347 -3.31 9.42 -15.89
C ARG A 347 -3.59 9.11 -17.37
N GLU A 348 -3.16 10.01 -18.27
CA GLU A 348 -3.56 9.96 -19.69
C GLU A 348 -2.45 9.38 -20.60
N ILE A 349 -1.21 9.29 -20.10
CA ILE A 349 -0.06 8.89 -20.92
C ILE A 349 0.67 7.69 -20.29
N ALA A 350 1.23 7.86 -19.06
CA ALA A 350 2.14 6.87 -18.50
C ALA A 350 1.43 5.57 -18.11
N LEU A 351 0.32 5.66 -17.39
CA LEU A 351 -0.46 4.47 -16.96
C LEU A 351 -0.99 3.69 -18.16
N PRO A 352 -1.72 4.31 -19.13
CA PRO A 352 -2.20 3.57 -20.29
C PRO A 352 -1.08 2.91 -21.09
N ARG A 353 0.11 3.53 -21.17
CA ARG A 353 1.25 2.96 -21.88
C ARG A 353 1.89 1.81 -21.12
N LEU A 354 2.01 1.93 -19.79
CA LEU A 354 2.52 0.88 -18.91
C LEU A 354 1.61 -0.36 -18.97
N GLU A 355 0.30 -0.16 -18.83
CA GLU A 355 -0.71 -1.21 -18.90
C GLU A 355 -0.75 -1.90 -20.27
N ALA A 356 -0.69 -1.13 -21.35
CA ALA A 356 -0.61 -1.69 -22.70
C ALA A 356 0.62 -2.59 -22.87
N GLY A 357 1.77 -2.16 -22.36
CA GLY A 357 2.99 -2.98 -22.39
C GLY A 357 2.86 -4.26 -21.58
N LEU A 358 2.36 -4.18 -20.36
CA LEU A 358 2.14 -5.34 -19.48
C LEU A 358 1.10 -6.30 -20.07
N SER A 359 -0.01 -5.79 -20.58
CA SER A 359 -1.07 -6.58 -21.22
C SER A 359 -0.60 -7.26 -22.50
N ALA A 360 0.36 -6.68 -23.21
CA ALA A 360 1.03 -7.30 -24.36
C ALA A 360 2.10 -8.34 -23.95
N GLY A 361 2.28 -8.60 -22.65
CA GLY A 361 3.23 -9.59 -22.12
C GLY A 361 4.67 -9.09 -22.01
N LEU A 362 4.92 -7.79 -22.03
CA LEU A 362 6.25 -7.24 -21.78
C LEU A 362 6.63 -7.39 -20.30
N PRO A 363 7.90 -7.68 -19.99
CA PRO A 363 8.42 -7.55 -18.65
C PRO A 363 8.27 -6.10 -18.12
N LEU A 364 8.17 -5.93 -16.80
CA LEU A 364 8.02 -4.62 -16.16
C LEU A 364 9.05 -3.59 -16.65
N ASN A 365 10.31 -3.98 -16.80
CA ASN A 365 11.37 -3.10 -17.34
C ASN A 365 10.99 -2.50 -18.70
N ASP A 366 10.51 -3.33 -19.61
CA ASP A 366 10.27 -2.94 -21.00
C ASP A 366 8.94 -2.14 -21.12
N ALA A 367 7.92 -2.52 -20.34
CA ALA A 367 6.68 -1.75 -20.22
C ALA A 367 6.92 -0.35 -19.62
N ALA A 368 7.75 -0.27 -18.57
CA ALA A 368 8.13 1.00 -17.94
C ALA A 368 8.98 1.89 -18.89
N LEU A 369 9.86 1.31 -19.70
CA LEU A 369 10.56 2.05 -20.78
C LEU A 369 9.59 2.65 -21.79
N CYS A 370 8.57 1.90 -22.21
CA CYS A 370 7.54 2.41 -23.11
C CYS A 370 6.80 3.61 -22.49
N ALA A 371 6.46 3.53 -21.20
CA ALA A 371 5.82 4.63 -20.46
C ALA A 371 6.75 5.85 -20.32
N LEU A 372 8.05 5.63 -20.02
CA LEU A 372 9.04 6.70 -19.94
C LEU A 372 9.21 7.46 -21.25
N VAL A 373 9.34 6.73 -22.37
CA VAL A 373 9.47 7.35 -23.70
C VAL A 373 8.22 8.15 -24.04
N ALA A 374 7.01 7.64 -23.73
CA ALA A 374 5.76 8.37 -23.95
C ALA A 374 5.69 9.66 -23.09
N LEU A 375 6.15 9.62 -21.85
CA LEU A 375 6.28 10.81 -21.00
C LEU A 375 7.27 11.82 -21.59
N MET A 376 8.46 11.38 -22.01
CA MET A 376 9.47 12.25 -22.64
C MET A 376 8.97 12.88 -23.96
N ALA A 377 8.11 12.16 -24.69
CA ALA A 377 7.51 12.63 -25.94
C ALA A 377 6.46 13.73 -25.72
N SER A 378 5.74 13.68 -24.58
CA SER A 378 4.52 14.46 -24.38
C SER A 378 4.66 15.56 -23.33
N THR A 379 5.62 15.44 -22.38
CA THR A 379 5.74 16.39 -21.27
C THR A 379 6.83 17.44 -21.51
N GLN A 380 6.68 18.57 -20.81
CA GLN A 380 7.71 19.60 -20.74
C GLN A 380 8.53 19.44 -19.46
N ASP A 381 9.66 18.73 -19.56
CA ASP A 381 10.50 18.44 -18.41
C ASP A 381 11.36 19.66 -18.00
N THR A 382 11.11 20.18 -16.79
CA THR A 382 11.85 21.34 -16.25
C THR A 382 13.32 21.04 -15.96
N ASN A 383 13.69 19.77 -15.70
CA ASN A 383 15.08 19.37 -15.50
C ASN A 383 15.83 19.30 -16.83
N ALA A 384 15.19 18.80 -17.89
CA ALA A 384 15.75 18.83 -19.23
C ALA A 384 15.98 20.26 -19.73
N VAL A 385 15.01 21.17 -19.50
CA VAL A 385 15.17 22.61 -19.83
C VAL A 385 16.29 23.24 -19.00
N ARG A 386 16.38 22.91 -17.72
CA ARG A 386 17.46 23.46 -16.85
C ARG A 386 18.85 23.09 -17.33
N ARG A 387 19.02 21.86 -17.81
CA ARG A 387 20.34 21.29 -18.17
C ARG A 387 20.71 21.52 -19.64
N GLY A 388 19.74 21.34 -20.54
CA GLY A 388 19.97 21.39 -22.00
C GLY A 388 19.46 22.67 -22.67
N GLY A 389 18.85 23.59 -21.90
CA GLY A 389 18.13 24.74 -22.48
C GLY A 389 16.83 24.32 -23.18
N GLU A 390 16.12 25.27 -23.79
CA GLU A 390 14.88 25.02 -24.52
C GLU A 390 15.12 24.17 -25.77
N ASP A 391 16.23 24.43 -26.51
CA ASP A 391 16.61 23.70 -27.70
C ASP A 391 16.93 22.22 -27.39
N GLY A 392 17.70 21.97 -26.33
CA GLY A 392 18.05 20.60 -25.89
C GLY A 392 16.81 19.81 -25.45
N ALA A 393 15.91 20.45 -24.72
CA ALA A 393 14.65 19.84 -24.30
C ALA A 393 13.70 19.59 -25.49
N ALA A 394 13.68 20.47 -26.47
CA ALA A 394 12.90 20.30 -27.70
C ALA A 394 13.46 19.15 -28.57
N ALA A 395 14.79 19.06 -28.72
CA ALA A 395 15.43 17.97 -29.44
C ALA A 395 15.17 16.62 -28.78
N MET A 396 15.28 16.54 -27.43
CA MET A 396 14.93 15.34 -26.64
C MET A 396 13.48 14.92 -26.93
N ARG A 397 12.53 15.86 -26.88
CA ARG A 397 11.11 15.57 -27.12
C ARG A 397 10.87 15.08 -28.54
N GLY A 398 11.49 15.69 -29.55
CA GLY A 398 11.33 15.26 -30.95
C GLY A 398 11.84 13.84 -31.18
N GLU A 399 12.97 13.46 -30.59
CA GLU A 399 13.49 12.08 -30.67
C GLU A 399 12.57 11.09 -29.91
N ALA A 400 12.09 11.47 -28.71
CA ALA A 400 11.12 10.68 -27.95
C ALA A 400 9.83 10.45 -28.74
N GLN A 401 9.31 11.46 -29.45
CA GLN A 401 8.09 11.34 -30.27
C GLN A 401 8.27 10.32 -31.41
N ALA A 402 9.42 10.31 -32.07
CA ALA A 402 9.72 9.35 -33.11
C ALA A 402 9.75 7.91 -32.54
N LEU A 403 10.40 7.72 -31.38
CA LEU A 403 10.48 6.42 -30.71
C LEU A 403 9.12 5.97 -30.17
N ASP A 404 8.32 6.87 -29.59
CA ASP A 404 6.99 6.57 -29.09
C ASP A 404 6.05 6.09 -30.21
N GLY A 405 6.09 6.74 -31.38
CA GLY A 405 5.34 6.29 -32.54
C GLY A 405 5.74 4.88 -33.02
N GLU A 406 6.99 4.45 -32.81
CA GLU A 406 7.43 3.08 -33.09
C GLU A 406 6.96 2.09 -32.02
N ILE A 407 6.99 2.50 -30.75
CA ILE A 407 6.47 1.69 -29.63
C ILE A 407 5.00 1.39 -29.85
N VAL A 408 4.15 2.40 -30.16
CA VAL A 408 2.73 2.20 -30.43
C VAL A 408 2.51 1.14 -31.51
N ARG A 409 3.22 1.28 -32.64
CA ARG A 409 3.12 0.30 -33.73
C ARG A 409 3.66 -1.08 -33.34
N ALA A 410 4.63 -1.15 -32.43
CA ALA A 410 5.19 -2.41 -31.99
C ALA A 410 4.23 -3.16 -31.05
N LEU A 411 3.52 -2.46 -30.18
CA LEU A 411 2.55 -3.04 -29.25
C LEU A 411 1.35 -3.70 -29.96
N GLU A 412 1.02 -3.21 -31.18
CA GLU A 412 -0.08 -3.73 -32.00
C GLU A 412 0.35 -4.81 -33.00
N ALA A 413 1.65 -5.16 -33.05
CA ALA A 413 2.20 -5.97 -34.12
C ALA A 413 2.77 -7.30 -33.63
N ASP A 414 2.86 -8.30 -34.54
CA ASP A 414 3.60 -9.51 -34.32
C ASP A 414 5.11 -9.24 -34.07
N GLU A 415 5.81 -10.17 -33.40
CA GLU A 415 7.24 -10.07 -33.08
C GLU A 415 7.60 -8.94 -32.10
N LEU A 416 6.69 -8.62 -31.17
CA LEU A 416 6.83 -7.54 -30.18
C LEU A 416 8.20 -7.58 -29.47
N GLN A 417 8.64 -8.74 -28.96
CA GLN A 417 9.91 -8.90 -28.23
C GLN A 417 11.12 -8.49 -29.09
N GLN A 418 11.13 -8.82 -30.37
CA GLN A 418 12.22 -8.45 -31.28
C GLN A 418 12.23 -6.92 -31.53
N LYS A 419 11.05 -6.31 -31.70
CA LYS A 419 10.92 -4.86 -31.90
C LYS A 419 11.36 -4.08 -30.67
N ILE A 420 10.98 -4.55 -29.48
CA ILE A 420 11.44 -3.97 -28.20
C ILE A 420 12.95 -4.14 -28.01
N GLY A 421 13.52 -5.28 -28.42
CA GLY A 421 14.97 -5.46 -28.42
C GLY A 421 15.71 -4.39 -29.23
N ARG A 422 15.29 -4.13 -30.47
CA ARG A 422 15.85 -3.07 -31.34
C ARG A 422 15.62 -1.67 -30.75
N LEU A 423 14.47 -1.43 -30.10
CA LEU A 423 14.21 -0.18 -29.41
C LEU A 423 15.22 0.06 -28.28
N LYS A 424 15.52 -0.97 -27.48
CA LYS A 424 16.48 -0.86 -26.37
C LYS A 424 17.91 -0.55 -26.86
N GLU A 425 18.33 -1.10 -27.99
CA GLU A 425 19.60 -0.74 -28.64
C GLU A 425 19.62 0.77 -28.95
N ARG A 426 18.58 1.29 -29.58
CA ARG A 426 18.46 2.73 -29.90
C ARG A 426 18.40 3.61 -28.65
N LEU A 427 17.69 3.18 -27.62
CA LEU A 427 17.67 3.89 -26.33
C LEU A 427 19.05 3.95 -25.68
N THR A 428 19.85 2.88 -25.81
CA THR A 428 21.24 2.85 -25.32
C THR A 428 22.11 3.87 -26.08
N ASP A 429 22.00 3.92 -27.41
CA ASP A 429 22.72 4.91 -28.22
C ASP A 429 22.27 6.34 -27.90
N TRP A 430 20.98 6.52 -27.63
CA TRP A 430 20.44 7.82 -27.25
C TRP A 430 20.90 8.24 -25.85
N ASP A 431 20.97 7.29 -24.89
CA ASP A 431 21.51 7.54 -23.55
C ASP A 431 22.94 8.09 -23.61
N VAL A 432 23.80 7.52 -24.43
CA VAL A 432 25.17 8.01 -24.63
C VAL A 432 25.16 9.49 -25.08
N ARG A 433 24.31 9.84 -26.06
CA ARG A 433 24.22 11.21 -26.56
C ARG A 433 23.64 12.19 -25.53
N MET A 434 22.57 11.80 -24.80
CA MET A 434 21.98 12.63 -23.77
C MET A 434 22.92 12.83 -22.59
N SER A 435 23.59 11.78 -22.16
CA SER A 435 24.59 11.84 -21.06
C SER A 435 25.75 12.78 -21.42
N ALA A 436 26.29 12.68 -22.64
CA ALA A 436 27.33 13.59 -23.14
C ALA A 436 26.87 15.06 -23.23
N ALA A 437 25.60 15.28 -23.58
CA ALA A 437 24.99 16.62 -23.63
C ALA A 437 24.57 17.16 -22.23
N GLY A 438 24.67 16.33 -21.18
CA GLY A 438 24.29 16.71 -19.82
C GLY A 438 22.76 16.83 -19.64
N ILE A 439 21.94 16.28 -20.52
CA ILE A 439 20.48 16.38 -20.49
C ILE A 439 19.90 15.21 -19.69
N SER A 440 19.03 15.51 -18.70
CA SER A 440 18.40 14.52 -17.84
C SER A 440 16.91 14.82 -17.66
N PRO A 441 15.98 13.94 -18.08
CA PRO A 441 14.54 14.13 -17.94
C PRO A 441 14.04 13.66 -16.56
N GLY A 442 14.54 14.26 -15.49
CA GLY A 442 14.23 13.86 -14.11
C GLY A 442 12.76 14.02 -13.73
N GLY A 443 12.05 14.97 -14.35
CA GLY A 443 10.60 15.10 -14.15
C GLY A 443 9.82 13.94 -14.73
N CYS A 444 10.23 13.42 -15.90
CA CYS A 444 9.63 12.20 -16.48
C CYS A 444 9.90 10.97 -15.61
N ALA A 445 11.07 10.87 -14.97
CA ALA A 445 11.39 9.81 -14.01
C ALA A 445 10.47 9.86 -12.77
N ASP A 446 10.24 11.05 -12.19
CA ASP A 446 9.30 11.25 -11.09
C ASP A 446 7.85 10.83 -11.46
N LEU A 447 7.40 11.14 -12.69
CA LEU A 447 6.09 10.76 -13.21
C LEU A 447 6.01 9.25 -13.49
N LEU A 448 7.08 8.62 -13.96
CA LEU A 448 7.16 7.16 -14.10
C LEU A 448 7.05 6.47 -12.74
N ALA A 449 7.75 6.96 -11.71
CA ALA A 449 7.62 6.43 -10.36
C ALA A 449 6.18 6.54 -9.83
N MET A 450 5.46 7.62 -10.15
CA MET A 450 4.04 7.78 -9.83
C MET A 450 3.17 6.74 -10.55
N ALA A 451 3.39 6.51 -11.84
CA ALA A 451 2.65 5.49 -12.60
C ALA A 451 2.88 4.09 -12.04
N LEU A 452 4.13 3.77 -11.67
CA LEU A 452 4.48 2.50 -11.03
C LEU A 452 3.81 2.35 -9.65
N LEU A 453 3.75 3.41 -8.84
CA LEU A 453 3.02 3.39 -7.56
C LEU A 453 1.55 3.04 -7.77
N MET A 454 0.88 3.70 -8.71
CA MET A 454 -0.54 3.44 -8.99
C MET A 454 -0.77 2.00 -9.46
N ALA A 455 0.03 1.52 -10.40
CA ALA A 455 -0.06 0.15 -10.91
C ALA A 455 0.16 -0.90 -9.80
N PHE A 456 1.12 -0.68 -8.89
CA PHE A 456 1.35 -1.60 -7.77
C PHE A 456 0.20 -1.60 -6.74
N CYS A 457 -0.45 -0.45 -6.54
CA CYS A 457 -1.63 -0.40 -5.68
C CYS A 457 -2.82 -1.15 -6.29
N GLU A 458 -3.02 -1.09 -7.61
CA GLU A 458 -4.06 -1.88 -8.32
C GLU A 458 -3.76 -3.39 -8.29
N GLU A 459 -2.49 -3.78 -8.50
CA GLU A 459 -2.05 -5.18 -8.39
C GLU A 459 -2.39 -5.78 -7.02
N ASP A 460 -2.14 -5.02 -5.94
CA ASP A 460 -2.42 -5.45 -4.57
C ASP A 460 -3.93 -5.61 -4.30
N GLU A 461 -4.78 -4.72 -4.82
CA GLU A 461 -6.24 -4.88 -4.69
C GLU A 461 -6.75 -6.10 -5.46
N GLY A 462 -6.25 -6.33 -6.67
CA GLY A 462 -6.61 -7.50 -7.48
C GLY A 462 -6.23 -8.82 -6.79
N ASN A 463 -5.08 -8.87 -6.14
CA ASN A 463 -4.62 -10.06 -5.42
C ASN A 463 -5.33 -10.25 -4.06
N GLY A 464 -5.63 -9.17 -3.33
CA GLY A 464 -6.33 -9.22 -2.04
C GLY A 464 -7.78 -9.71 -2.15
N GLY A 465 -8.43 -9.50 -3.30
CA GLY A 465 -9.75 -10.05 -3.61
C GLY A 465 -9.76 -11.58 -3.80
N ASN A 466 -8.65 -12.17 -4.18
CA ASN A 466 -8.52 -13.62 -4.44
C ASN A 466 -8.19 -14.44 -3.19
N GLU A 467 -7.50 -13.87 -2.20
CA GLU A 467 -7.17 -14.59 -0.95
C GLU A 467 -8.41 -14.91 -0.09
N GLY A 468 -9.55 -14.24 -0.34
CA GLY A 468 -10.84 -14.54 0.30
C GLY A 468 -11.65 -15.64 -0.37
N ASN A 469 -11.29 -16.10 -1.58
CA ASN A 469 -12.16 -16.97 -2.39
C ASN A 469 -11.60 -18.39 -2.65
N GLU A 470 -10.38 -18.73 -2.24
CA GLU A 470 -9.80 -20.07 -2.41
C GLU A 470 -10.24 -21.08 -1.31
N GLY A 471 -11.18 -20.70 -0.45
CA GLY A 471 -11.75 -21.56 0.60
C GLY A 471 -13.01 -22.34 0.21
N ASN A 472 -13.49 -22.29 -1.04
CA ASN A 472 -14.73 -22.94 -1.48
C ASN A 472 -14.53 -23.72 -2.80
N ALA A 473 -13.70 -24.75 -2.80
CA ALA A 473 -13.71 -25.82 -3.80
C ALA A 473 -13.50 -27.19 -3.12
#